data_358cb4183f1f111e10e2a6bc4ae3c8ff
#
_entry.id   358cb4183f1f111e10e2a6bc4ae3c8ff
#
_cell.length_a   1.000
_cell.length_b   1.000
_cell.length_c   1.000
_cell.angle_alpha   90.00
_cell.angle_beta   90.00
_cell.angle_gamma   90.00
#
_symmetry.space_group_name_H-M   'P 1'
#
loop_
_entity.id
_entity.type
_entity.pdbx_description
1 polymer ?
#
loop_
_entity_poly.entity_id
_entity_poly.type
_entity_poly.pdbx_seq_one_letter_code
_entity_poly.pdbx_strand_id
1 'polypeptide(L)'
;IRIRTLRDYTYPIASHVLGNVGEVNYNDIESDNYYAVGDYSGRGGIERTYEKELRGKKGVEVYMRDSRGRIQGSYQNGLLDRPAEAGTDLYLSIDRATQQLAEQLMQNKVGSIVAIEPQTGEIITMVSAPNWDPKRLVGRERSANYQQLLDDSHKPLMNRATQAQYAPGSTFKILQALAALQKGCITPNTKYPCSGQTSTPIKCTHDHGSPVDLEEGIEQSCNPYFWALYRDMLQQDGYENGHALFKEHYNEWREIIASFGLGERFANTDVREQAKGFLPTTEFYNRIYGQKGWKAITIRSLSIGQGEILVTPLQLANQTAAIANKGYYITPHLNKNDSMKSRIHHTTIDAKHFD
;
A
#
# COMPACT_ATOMS: atom_id res chain seq x y z
N ILE A 1 -24.86 -32.99 -14.11
CA ILE A 1 -25.23 -31.78 -13.34
C ILE A 1 -24.01 -31.44 -12.54
N ARG A 2 -23.49 -30.24 -12.73
CA ARG A 2 -22.43 -29.71 -11.84
C ARG A 2 -23.10 -28.81 -10.81
N ILE A 3 -22.88 -29.07 -9.53
CA ILE A 3 -23.23 -28.19 -8.44
C ILE A 3 -22.10 -27.21 -8.32
N ARG A 4 -22.36 -25.90 -8.33
CA ARG A 4 -21.41 -24.86 -8.15
C ARG A 4 -21.62 -24.17 -6.82
N THR A 5 -20.55 -23.94 -6.09
CA THR A 5 -20.57 -23.08 -4.91
C THR A 5 -20.49 -21.63 -5.37
N LEU A 6 -21.40 -20.79 -4.92
CA LEU A 6 -21.30 -19.34 -5.09
C LEU A 6 -20.71 -18.73 -3.83
N ARG A 7 -19.87 -17.71 -3.99
CA ARG A 7 -19.40 -16.93 -2.86
C ARG A 7 -20.55 -16.06 -2.33
N ASP A 8 -20.76 -16.05 -1.04
CA ASP A 8 -21.67 -15.13 -0.36
C ASP A 8 -20.89 -14.17 0.52
N TYR A 9 -21.13 -12.88 0.34
CA TYR A 9 -20.55 -11.83 1.15
C TYR A 9 -21.62 -11.31 2.12
N THR A 10 -21.57 -11.72 3.36
CA THR A 10 -22.59 -11.37 4.37
C THR A 10 -22.74 -9.85 4.55
N TYR A 11 -21.63 -9.12 4.48
CA TYR A 11 -21.58 -7.65 4.65
C TYR A 11 -21.13 -6.97 3.36
N PRO A 12 -21.73 -5.81 2.98
CA PRO A 12 -21.38 -5.07 1.78
C PRO A 12 -20.17 -4.13 2.03
N ILE A 13 -19.11 -4.63 2.66
CA ILE A 13 -17.91 -3.86 3.04
C ILE A 13 -16.63 -4.55 2.56
N ALA A 14 -15.52 -3.82 2.62
CA ALA A 14 -14.17 -4.32 2.39
C ALA A 14 -13.94 -4.92 0.99
N SER A 15 -14.64 -4.43 -0.02
CA SER A 15 -14.60 -4.99 -1.39
C SER A 15 -13.19 -5.09 -1.96
N HIS A 16 -12.34 -4.09 -1.75
CA HIS A 16 -10.96 -4.10 -2.22
C HIS A 16 -10.03 -5.02 -1.41
N VAL A 17 -10.36 -5.26 -0.14
CA VAL A 17 -9.64 -6.22 0.72
C VAL A 17 -10.02 -7.63 0.34
N LEU A 18 -11.31 -7.93 0.31
CA LEU A 18 -11.82 -9.26 -0.01
C LEU A 18 -11.53 -9.63 -1.47
N GLY A 19 -11.70 -8.67 -2.36
CA GLY A 19 -11.62 -8.91 -3.80
C GLY A 19 -12.92 -9.47 -4.35
N ASN A 20 -12.81 -10.29 -5.37
CA ASN A 20 -13.96 -10.96 -6.00
C ASN A 20 -13.55 -12.29 -6.61
N VAL A 21 -14.54 -13.12 -6.90
CA VAL A 21 -14.38 -14.38 -7.64
C VAL A 21 -14.89 -14.22 -9.06
N GLY A 22 -14.31 -14.97 -9.98
CA GLY A 22 -14.73 -15.00 -11.38
C GLY A 22 -14.60 -16.37 -12.00
N GLU A 23 -15.34 -16.63 -13.08
CA GLU A 23 -15.19 -17.87 -13.81
C GLU A 23 -13.77 -18.03 -14.33
N VAL A 24 -13.21 -19.23 -14.22
CA VAL A 24 -11.88 -19.57 -14.69
C VAL A 24 -11.76 -19.40 -16.21
N ASN A 25 -10.62 -18.90 -16.64
CA ASN A 25 -10.28 -18.82 -18.05
C ASN A 25 -9.41 -20.01 -18.48
N TYR A 26 -9.05 -20.03 -19.75
CA TYR A 26 -8.24 -21.14 -20.33
C TYR A 26 -6.88 -21.27 -19.62
N ASN A 27 -6.21 -20.15 -19.31
CA ASN A 27 -4.89 -20.18 -18.65
C ASN A 27 -4.99 -20.71 -17.21
N ASP A 28 -6.07 -20.42 -16.49
CA ASP A 28 -6.30 -20.98 -15.16
C ASP A 28 -6.39 -22.50 -15.20
N ILE A 29 -7.12 -23.03 -16.20
CA ILE A 29 -7.32 -24.47 -16.38
C ILE A 29 -6.02 -25.16 -16.79
N GLU A 30 -5.21 -24.54 -17.66
CA GLU A 30 -3.93 -25.07 -18.08
C GLU A 30 -2.89 -25.09 -16.94
N SER A 31 -2.93 -24.06 -16.08
CA SER A 31 -1.96 -23.90 -15.00
C SER A 31 -2.25 -24.74 -13.76
N ASP A 32 -3.51 -25.16 -13.55
CA ASP A 32 -3.91 -25.93 -12.38
C ASP A 32 -5.03 -26.94 -12.71
N ASN A 33 -4.69 -28.21 -12.66
CA ASN A 33 -5.61 -29.34 -12.93
C ASN A 33 -6.84 -29.42 -11.99
N TYR A 34 -6.87 -28.61 -10.95
CA TYR A 34 -8.03 -28.46 -10.08
C TYR A 34 -9.22 -27.88 -10.84
N TYR A 35 -8.97 -26.97 -11.78
CA TYR A 35 -10.01 -26.23 -12.48
C TYR A 35 -10.57 -26.97 -13.69
N ALA A 36 -11.85 -26.80 -13.91
CA ALA A 36 -12.53 -27.18 -15.12
C ALA A 36 -13.45 -26.04 -15.59
N VAL A 37 -13.85 -26.05 -16.85
CA VAL A 37 -14.75 -25.05 -17.44
C VAL A 37 -15.98 -24.82 -16.55
N GLY A 38 -16.20 -23.58 -16.20
CA GLY A 38 -17.29 -23.12 -15.36
C GLY A 38 -17.01 -23.15 -13.86
N ASP A 39 -15.80 -23.49 -13.42
CA ASP A 39 -15.39 -23.26 -12.04
C ASP A 39 -15.12 -21.76 -11.80
N TYR A 40 -14.98 -21.38 -10.55
CA TYR A 40 -14.67 -20.02 -10.11
C TYR A 40 -13.32 -20.01 -9.41
N SER A 41 -12.59 -18.88 -9.54
CA SER A 41 -11.36 -18.62 -8.80
C SER A 41 -11.32 -17.17 -8.32
N GLY A 42 -10.52 -16.89 -7.31
CA GLY A 42 -10.27 -15.53 -6.83
C GLY A 42 -9.61 -14.66 -7.90
N ARG A 43 -10.10 -13.43 -8.08
CA ARG A 43 -9.63 -12.48 -9.11
C ARG A 43 -8.91 -11.26 -8.53
N GLY A 44 -9.02 -11.02 -7.23
CA GLY A 44 -8.35 -9.93 -6.53
C GLY A 44 -8.39 -10.11 -5.03
N GLY A 45 -7.67 -9.30 -4.29
CA GLY A 45 -7.66 -9.27 -2.84
C GLY A 45 -7.33 -10.62 -2.19
N ILE A 46 -7.94 -10.86 -1.06
CA ILE A 46 -7.78 -12.10 -0.27
C ILE A 46 -8.29 -13.33 -1.05
N GLU A 47 -9.38 -13.21 -1.80
CA GLU A 47 -9.90 -14.30 -2.62
C GLU A 47 -8.84 -14.85 -3.59
N ARG A 48 -8.04 -13.98 -4.20
CA ARG A 48 -6.94 -14.38 -5.10
C ARG A 48 -5.72 -14.86 -4.34
N THR A 49 -5.38 -14.18 -3.25
CA THR A 49 -4.14 -14.45 -2.51
C THR A 49 -4.18 -15.82 -1.84
N TYR A 50 -5.33 -16.18 -1.29
CA TYR A 50 -5.56 -17.42 -0.55
C TYR A 50 -6.52 -18.37 -1.27
N GLU A 51 -6.55 -18.31 -2.60
CA GLU A 51 -7.44 -19.16 -3.42
C GLU A 51 -7.29 -20.64 -3.10
N LYS A 52 -6.07 -21.13 -2.94
CA LYS A 52 -5.79 -22.56 -2.69
C LYS A 52 -6.30 -23.03 -1.33
N GLU A 53 -6.19 -22.17 -0.33
CA GLU A 53 -6.68 -22.43 1.02
C GLU A 53 -8.21 -22.36 1.09
N LEU A 54 -8.80 -21.38 0.38
CA LEU A 54 -10.24 -21.12 0.43
C LEU A 54 -11.08 -22.09 -0.40
N ARG A 55 -10.54 -22.62 -1.52
CA ARG A 55 -11.33 -23.41 -2.47
C ARG A 55 -11.65 -24.84 -2.02
N GLY A 56 -10.90 -25.39 -1.02
CA GLY A 56 -11.06 -26.77 -0.57
C GLY A 56 -10.72 -27.84 -1.62
N LYS A 57 -11.28 -29.04 -1.47
CA LYS A 57 -11.12 -30.14 -2.41
C LYS A 57 -12.48 -30.56 -2.96
N LYS A 58 -12.56 -30.78 -4.27
CA LYS A 58 -13.78 -31.25 -4.93
C LYS A 58 -14.10 -32.68 -4.54
N GLY A 59 -15.35 -32.91 -4.20
CA GLY A 59 -15.91 -34.25 -4.11
C GLY A 59 -16.17 -34.86 -5.49
N VAL A 60 -16.29 -36.18 -5.54
CA VAL A 60 -16.61 -36.93 -6.75
C VAL A 60 -17.68 -37.98 -6.37
N GLU A 61 -18.76 -38.00 -7.11
CA GLU A 61 -19.79 -39.04 -7.04
C GLU A 61 -19.87 -39.73 -8.38
N VAL A 62 -19.80 -41.06 -8.37
CA VAL A 62 -19.80 -41.90 -9.59
C VAL A 62 -21.13 -42.58 -9.73
N TYR A 63 -21.85 -42.23 -10.80
CA TYR A 63 -23.20 -42.76 -11.08
C TYR A 63 -23.20 -43.68 -12.30
N MET A 64 -24.02 -44.74 -12.21
CA MET A 64 -24.40 -45.52 -13.38
C MET A 64 -25.51 -44.78 -14.17
N ARG A 65 -25.38 -44.80 -15.51
CA ARG A 65 -26.40 -44.23 -16.40
C ARG A 65 -26.88 -45.26 -17.43
N ASP A 66 -28.17 -45.19 -17.76
CA ASP A 66 -28.71 -45.94 -18.86
C ASP A 66 -28.33 -45.37 -20.24
N SER A 67 -28.71 -46.07 -21.32
CA SER A 67 -28.47 -45.64 -22.70
C SER A 67 -29.11 -44.29 -23.06
N ARG A 68 -30.04 -43.81 -22.26
CA ARG A 68 -30.71 -42.50 -22.41
C ARG A 68 -30.10 -41.42 -21.49
N GLY A 69 -28.98 -41.72 -20.78
CA GLY A 69 -28.32 -40.80 -19.88
C GLY A 69 -28.98 -40.60 -18.52
N ARG A 70 -29.99 -41.36 -18.15
CA ARG A 70 -30.68 -41.26 -16.86
C ARG A 70 -29.87 -41.98 -15.78
N ILE A 71 -29.72 -41.34 -14.61
CA ILE A 71 -29.03 -41.92 -13.45
C ILE A 71 -29.82 -43.09 -12.92
N GLN A 72 -29.15 -44.24 -12.77
CA GLN A 72 -29.72 -45.48 -12.27
C GLN A 72 -29.30 -45.81 -10.82
N GLY A 73 -28.39 -45.03 -10.25
CA GLY A 73 -27.86 -45.18 -8.90
C GLY A 73 -26.36 -44.97 -8.83
N SER A 74 -25.81 -45.06 -7.63
CA SER A 74 -24.37 -44.95 -7.41
C SER A 74 -23.65 -46.20 -7.92
N TYR A 75 -22.48 -46.01 -8.55
CA TYR A 75 -21.65 -47.11 -8.98
C TYR A 75 -21.09 -47.88 -7.78
N GLN A 76 -21.29 -49.21 -7.77
CA GLN A 76 -20.83 -50.08 -6.68
C GLN A 76 -21.15 -49.56 -5.26
N ASN A 77 -22.39 -49.04 -5.07
CA ASN A 77 -22.84 -48.42 -3.80
C ASN A 77 -21.96 -47.29 -3.30
N GLY A 78 -21.36 -46.51 -4.20
CA GLY A 78 -20.53 -45.35 -3.82
C GLY A 78 -19.08 -45.69 -3.48
N LEU A 79 -18.59 -46.90 -3.84
CA LEU A 79 -17.20 -47.32 -3.51
C LEU A 79 -16.12 -46.36 -4.06
N LEU A 80 -16.43 -45.68 -5.16
CA LEU A 80 -15.51 -44.70 -5.79
C LEU A 80 -15.84 -43.26 -5.44
N ASP A 81 -16.85 -43.03 -4.62
CA ASP A 81 -17.20 -41.68 -4.19
C ASP A 81 -16.14 -41.10 -3.24
N ARG A 82 -15.88 -39.83 -3.39
CA ARG A 82 -15.01 -39.06 -2.50
C ARG A 82 -15.75 -37.84 -2.03
N PRO A 83 -15.89 -37.63 -0.71
CA PRO A 83 -16.56 -36.44 -0.19
C PRO A 83 -15.77 -35.14 -0.55
N ALA A 84 -16.49 -34.04 -0.70
CA ALA A 84 -15.87 -32.73 -0.79
C ALA A 84 -15.30 -32.34 0.57
N GLU A 85 -14.13 -31.70 0.55
CA GLU A 85 -13.50 -31.12 1.75
C GLU A 85 -13.62 -29.59 1.67
N ALA A 86 -14.10 -28.97 2.75
CA ALA A 86 -14.16 -27.51 2.84
C ALA A 86 -12.75 -26.91 2.83
N GLY A 87 -12.62 -25.66 2.36
CA GLY A 87 -11.40 -24.90 2.49
C GLY A 87 -11.11 -24.50 3.94
N THR A 88 -9.98 -23.87 4.14
CA THR A 88 -9.54 -23.38 5.44
C THR A 88 -10.10 -21.99 5.72
N ASP A 89 -10.61 -21.77 6.92
CA ASP A 89 -11.04 -20.45 7.37
C ASP A 89 -9.84 -19.51 7.54
N LEU A 90 -9.99 -18.28 7.07
CA LEU A 90 -9.02 -17.22 7.25
C LEU A 90 -9.52 -16.18 8.26
N TYR A 91 -8.66 -15.83 9.20
CA TYR A 91 -8.93 -14.78 10.18
C TYR A 91 -8.18 -13.50 9.77
N LEU A 92 -8.92 -12.52 9.29
CA LEU A 92 -8.34 -11.26 8.86
C LEU A 92 -8.18 -10.28 10.02
N SER A 93 -7.20 -9.39 9.90
CA SER A 93 -6.93 -8.31 10.85
C SER A 93 -7.93 -7.16 10.77
N ILE A 94 -8.71 -7.11 9.67
CA ILE A 94 -9.73 -6.07 9.48
C ILE A 94 -10.74 -6.08 10.62
N ASP A 95 -10.82 -4.98 11.34
CA ASP A 95 -11.90 -4.75 12.29
C ASP A 95 -13.17 -4.30 11.55
N ARG A 96 -14.22 -5.12 11.65
CA ARG A 96 -15.45 -4.88 10.91
C ARG A 96 -16.09 -3.52 11.22
N ALA A 97 -16.11 -3.13 12.49
CA ALA A 97 -16.79 -1.89 12.89
C ALA A 97 -16.01 -0.67 12.37
N THR A 98 -14.70 -0.67 12.53
CA THR A 98 -13.82 0.39 12.03
C THR A 98 -13.84 0.47 10.50
N GLN A 99 -13.82 -0.66 9.80
CA GLN A 99 -13.93 -0.70 8.34
C GLN A 99 -15.25 -0.10 7.86
N GLN A 100 -16.37 -0.49 8.48
CA GLN A 100 -17.70 0.01 8.13
C GLN A 100 -17.81 1.52 8.39
N LEU A 101 -17.31 2.00 9.52
CA LEU A 101 -17.28 3.44 9.83
C LEU A 101 -16.43 4.20 8.80
N ALA A 102 -15.23 3.70 8.50
CA ALA A 102 -14.33 4.33 7.53
C ALA A 102 -14.96 4.40 6.12
N GLU A 103 -15.66 3.35 5.68
CA GLU A 103 -16.40 3.37 4.41
C GLU A 103 -17.56 4.38 4.42
N GLN A 104 -18.29 4.50 5.54
CA GLN A 104 -19.34 5.51 5.69
C GLN A 104 -18.76 6.94 5.62
N LEU A 105 -17.62 7.19 6.27
CA LEU A 105 -16.93 8.48 6.23
C LEU A 105 -16.42 8.83 4.82
N MET A 106 -16.18 7.83 3.98
CA MET A 106 -15.73 7.99 2.60
C MET A 106 -16.85 8.08 1.58
N GLN A 107 -18.11 8.03 1.99
CA GLN A 107 -19.24 8.23 1.07
C GLN A 107 -19.13 9.58 0.33
N ASN A 108 -19.40 9.57 -0.98
CA ASN A 108 -19.30 10.73 -1.86
C ASN A 108 -17.90 11.39 -1.92
N LYS A 109 -16.85 10.65 -1.57
CA LYS A 109 -15.46 11.10 -1.66
C LYS A 109 -14.65 10.18 -2.57
N VAL A 110 -13.52 10.69 -3.05
CA VAL A 110 -12.52 9.91 -3.79
C VAL A 110 -11.22 9.92 -2.98
N GLY A 111 -10.74 8.75 -2.61
CA GLY A 111 -9.53 8.62 -1.79
C GLY A 111 -9.45 7.29 -1.07
N SER A 112 -8.71 7.27 0.04
CA SER A 112 -8.54 6.06 0.84
C SER A 112 -8.30 6.36 2.33
N ILE A 113 -8.58 5.37 3.18
CA ILE A 113 -8.21 5.34 4.59
C ILE A 113 -7.45 4.04 4.82
N VAL A 114 -6.31 4.12 5.48
CA VAL A 114 -5.52 2.96 5.92
C VAL A 114 -5.13 3.14 7.37
N ALA A 115 -5.41 2.14 8.20
CA ALA A 115 -4.95 2.07 9.58
C ALA A 115 -4.19 0.77 9.82
N ILE A 116 -3.01 0.88 10.41
CA ILE A 116 -2.12 -0.23 10.73
C ILE A 116 -1.88 -0.24 12.24
N GLU A 117 -1.94 -1.41 12.87
CA GLU A 117 -1.43 -1.61 14.23
C GLU A 117 0.10 -1.62 14.17
N PRO A 118 0.80 -0.61 14.73
CA PRO A 118 2.24 -0.48 14.54
C PRO A 118 3.04 -1.67 15.06
N GLN A 119 2.64 -2.25 16.20
CA GLN A 119 3.38 -3.31 16.87
C GLN A 119 3.25 -4.67 16.18
N THR A 120 2.23 -4.88 15.36
CA THR A 120 1.99 -6.15 14.69
C THR A 120 2.09 -6.08 13.17
N GLY A 121 1.95 -4.88 12.57
CA GLY A 121 1.83 -4.69 11.12
C GLY A 121 0.45 -5.08 10.58
N GLU A 122 -0.49 -5.45 11.43
CA GLU A 122 -1.86 -5.81 11.06
C GLU A 122 -2.61 -4.60 10.48
N ILE A 123 -3.18 -4.76 9.29
CA ILE A 123 -4.03 -3.74 8.70
C ILE A 123 -5.43 -3.86 9.32
N ILE A 124 -5.79 -2.90 10.18
CA ILE A 124 -7.06 -2.88 10.89
C ILE A 124 -8.19 -2.38 9.98
N THR A 125 -7.88 -1.46 9.10
CA THR A 125 -8.82 -0.90 8.13
C THR A 125 -8.10 -0.51 6.85
N MET A 126 -8.72 -0.82 5.71
CA MET A 126 -8.23 -0.41 4.39
C MET A 126 -9.42 -0.11 3.47
N VAL A 127 -9.67 1.17 3.25
CA VAL A 127 -10.75 1.67 2.42
C VAL A 127 -10.19 2.33 1.17
N SER A 128 -10.79 2.02 0.03
CA SER A 128 -10.63 2.74 -1.23
C SER A 128 -12.00 3.22 -1.68
N ALA A 129 -12.16 4.51 -1.93
CA ALA A 129 -13.42 5.11 -2.36
C ALA A 129 -13.28 5.77 -3.75
N PRO A 130 -14.32 5.68 -4.61
CA PRO A 130 -15.51 4.89 -4.38
C PRO A 130 -15.23 3.39 -4.35
N ASN A 131 -16.03 2.65 -3.58
CA ASN A 131 -16.02 1.20 -3.53
C ASN A 131 -17.26 0.61 -4.22
N TRP A 132 -17.43 -0.69 -4.13
CA TRP A 132 -18.63 -1.39 -4.62
C TRP A 132 -19.11 -2.40 -3.57
N ASP A 133 -20.38 -2.82 -3.66
CA ASP A 133 -20.86 -3.95 -2.89
C ASP A 133 -20.29 -5.27 -3.49
N PRO A 134 -19.54 -6.08 -2.74
CA PRO A 134 -18.97 -7.34 -3.22
C PRO A 134 -20.05 -8.29 -3.80
N LYS A 135 -21.27 -8.23 -3.32
CA LYS A 135 -22.41 -9.04 -3.82
C LYS A 135 -22.74 -8.77 -5.29
N ARG A 136 -22.45 -7.55 -5.79
CA ARG A 136 -22.67 -7.22 -7.20
C ARG A 136 -21.81 -8.02 -8.17
N LEU A 137 -20.68 -8.55 -7.69
CA LEU A 137 -19.75 -9.33 -8.50
C LEU A 137 -19.93 -10.86 -8.30
N VAL A 138 -21.13 -11.29 -7.94
CA VAL A 138 -21.49 -12.69 -7.77
C VAL A 138 -22.71 -13.03 -8.67
N GLY A 139 -22.76 -14.27 -9.16
CA GLY A 139 -23.92 -14.78 -9.89
C GLY A 139 -24.02 -14.32 -11.35
N ARG A 140 -25.24 -14.33 -11.90
CA ARG A 140 -25.48 -14.14 -13.34
C ARG A 140 -25.24 -12.72 -13.83
N GLU A 141 -25.45 -11.73 -12.99
CA GLU A 141 -25.28 -10.31 -13.33
C GLU A 141 -23.84 -9.82 -13.20
N ARG A 142 -22.92 -10.69 -12.72
CA ARG A 142 -21.53 -10.33 -12.46
C ARG A 142 -20.87 -9.59 -13.63
N SER A 143 -20.99 -10.14 -14.85
CA SER A 143 -20.32 -9.56 -16.02
C SER A 143 -20.84 -8.16 -16.36
N ALA A 144 -22.16 -7.96 -16.31
CA ALA A 144 -22.76 -6.65 -16.55
C ALA A 144 -22.36 -5.64 -15.46
N ASN A 145 -22.43 -6.05 -14.19
CA ASN A 145 -22.02 -5.22 -13.06
C ASN A 145 -20.53 -4.88 -13.10
N TYR A 146 -19.67 -5.85 -13.47
CA TYR A 146 -18.23 -5.58 -13.61
C TYR A 146 -17.95 -4.57 -14.72
N GLN A 147 -18.65 -4.69 -15.86
CA GLN A 147 -18.51 -3.73 -16.95
C GLN A 147 -18.95 -2.33 -16.52
N GLN A 148 -20.05 -2.18 -15.78
CA GLN A 148 -20.46 -0.89 -15.23
C GLN A 148 -19.40 -0.26 -14.33
N LEU A 149 -18.77 -1.07 -13.44
CA LEU A 149 -17.71 -0.59 -12.56
C LEU A 149 -16.43 -0.24 -13.34
N LEU A 150 -16.16 -0.93 -14.45
CA LEU A 150 -15.01 -0.67 -15.32
C LEU A 150 -15.17 0.64 -16.08
N ASP A 151 -16.40 0.92 -16.57
CA ASP A 151 -16.74 2.10 -17.35
C ASP A 151 -16.94 3.37 -16.50
N ASP A 152 -17.02 3.21 -15.16
CA ASP A 152 -17.17 4.34 -14.24
C ASP A 152 -15.89 5.19 -14.20
N SER A 153 -16.04 6.48 -14.55
CA SER A 153 -14.95 7.46 -14.58
C SER A 153 -14.23 7.64 -13.25
N HIS A 154 -14.89 7.35 -12.12
CA HIS A 154 -14.31 7.38 -10.78
C HIS A 154 -13.48 6.14 -10.45
N LYS A 155 -13.40 5.15 -11.36
CA LYS A 155 -12.58 3.94 -11.25
C LYS A 155 -12.75 3.20 -9.91
N PRO A 156 -13.96 2.75 -9.57
CA PRO A 156 -14.21 2.08 -8.29
C PRO A 156 -13.43 0.76 -8.12
N LEU A 157 -13.04 0.08 -9.21
CA LEU A 157 -12.25 -1.15 -9.15
C LEU A 157 -10.79 -0.92 -8.73
N MET A 158 -10.29 0.33 -8.80
CA MET A 158 -8.92 0.64 -8.39
C MET A 158 -8.81 0.69 -6.87
N ASN A 159 -7.95 -0.14 -6.30
CA ASN A 159 -7.60 -0.03 -4.88
C ASN A 159 -6.66 1.16 -4.64
N ARG A 160 -7.22 2.32 -4.30
CA ARG A 160 -6.45 3.54 -4.07
C ARG A 160 -5.52 3.45 -2.88
N ALA A 161 -5.85 2.64 -1.89
CA ALA A 161 -5.01 2.46 -0.71
C ALA A 161 -3.63 1.89 -1.07
N THR A 162 -3.57 1.02 -2.09
CA THR A 162 -2.37 0.28 -2.47
C THR A 162 -1.80 0.65 -3.84
N GLN A 163 -2.61 1.22 -4.74
CA GLN A 163 -2.23 1.44 -6.14
C GLN A 163 -2.17 2.92 -6.53
N ALA A 164 -2.95 3.80 -5.91
CA ALA A 164 -2.85 5.23 -6.19
C ALA A 164 -1.57 5.80 -5.59
N GLN A 165 -0.96 6.73 -6.32
CA GLN A 165 0.33 7.32 -5.96
C GLN A 165 0.17 8.84 -5.88
N TYR A 166 0.55 9.39 -4.74
CA TYR A 166 0.41 10.81 -4.42
C TYR A 166 1.72 11.37 -3.90
N ALA A 167 1.96 12.65 -4.13
CA ALA A 167 3.00 13.36 -3.40
C ALA A 167 2.63 13.39 -1.90
N PRO A 168 3.53 12.97 -0.99
CA PRO A 168 3.23 12.89 0.44
C PRO A 168 2.95 14.24 1.09
N GLY A 169 3.46 15.32 0.53
CA GLY A 169 3.30 16.65 1.09
C GLY A 169 3.95 16.79 2.48
N SER A 170 3.38 17.63 3.33
CA SER A 170 3.95 17.96 4.65
C SER A 170 4.07 16.78 5.62
N THR A 171 3.37 15.67 5.41
CA THR A 171 3.56 14.45 6.22
C THR A 171 4.97 13.88 6.07
N PHE A 172 5.64 14.20 4.98
CA PHE A 172 7.03 13.82 4.69
C PHE A 172 8.07 14.58 5.52
N LYS A 173 7.69 15.75 6.08
CA LYS A 173 8.62 16.61 6.84
C LYS A 173 9.19 15.92 8.08
N ILE A 174 8.43 15.02 8.69
CA ILE A 174 8.93 14.23 9.83
C ILE A 174 10.12 13.37 9.41
N LEU A 175 10.06 12.73 8.23
CA LEU A 175 11.19 11.97 7.70
C LEU A 175 12.39 12.85 7.38
N GLN A 176 12.16 14.05 6.87
CA GLN A 176 13.23 15.03 6.64
C GLN A 176 13.92 15.42 7.95
N ALA A 177 13.16 15.68 9.01
CA ALA A 177 13.69 15.97 10.33
C ALA A 177 14.55 14.83 10.86
N LEU A 178 14.02 13.60 10.84
CA LEU A 178 14.73 12.40 11.27
C LEU A 178 16.03 12.18 10.48
N ALA A 179 15.98 12.34 9.16
CA ALA A 179 17.16 12.21 8.30
C ALA A 179 18.25 13.25 8.64
N ALA A 180 17.84 14.49 8.88
CA ALA A 180 18.78 15.55 9.22
C ALA A 180 19.40 15.42 10.62
N LEU A 181 18.61 14.95 11.60
CA LEU A 181 19.10 14.59 12.93
C LEU A 181 20.07 13.41 12.86
N GLN A 182 19.77 12.36 12.11
CA GLN A 182 20.62 11.18 11.92
C GLN A 182 21.96 11.56 11.26
N LYS A 183 21.94 12.46 10.28
CA LYS A 183 23.15 12.96 9.61
C LYS A 183 23.90 14.00 10.44
N GLY A 184 23.39 14.41 11.61
CA GLY A 184 24.01 15.42 12.47
C GLY A 184 24.01 16.84 11.88
N CYS A 185 23.19 17.10 10.85
CA CYS A 185 23.11 18.42 10.21
C CYS A 185 22.40 19.46 11.06
N ILE A 186 21.53 19.00 11.95
CA ILE A 186 20.77 19.83 12.89
C ILE A 186 20.72 19.19 14.27
N THR A 187 20.36 20.03 15.24
CA THR A 187 19.86 19.65 16.55
C THR A 187 18.41 20.15 16.70
N PRO A 188 17.63 19.71 17.70
CA PRO A 188 16.30 20.27 17.94
C PRO A 188 16.26 21.80 18.07
N ASN A 189 17.36 22.40 18.57
CA ASN A 189 17.48 23.85 18.76
C ASN A 189 18.01 24.61 17.54
N THR A 190 18.29 23.94 16.42
CA THR A 190 18.76 24.58 15.20
C THR A 190 17.67 25.45 14.60
N LYS A 191 17.96 26.75 14.43
CA LYS A 191 16.98 27.73 13.97
C LYS A 191 17.29 28.20 12.55
N TYR A 192 16.21 28.28 11.74
CA TYR A 192 16.23 28.85 10.40
C TYR A 192 15.24 30.00 10.26
N PRO A 193 15.60 31.05 9.49
CA PRO A 193 14.71 32.18 9.26
C PRO A 193 13.53 31.80 8.35
N CYS A 194 12.37 32.40 8.59
CA CYS A 194 11.20 32.35 7.74
C CYS A 194 10.64 33.76 7.52
N SER A 195 10.52 34.16 6.26
CA SER A 195 9.94 35.46 5.88
C SER A 195 8.51 35.29 5.33
N GLY A 196 7.80 34.28 5.79
CA GLY A 196 6.41 34.00 5.39
C GLY A 196 6.27 33.81 3.88
N GLN A 197 5.31 34.47 3.29
CA GLN A 197 4.99 34.40 1.84
C GLN A 197 6.09 35.02 0.95
N THR A 198 7.02 35.80 1.51
CA THR A 198 8.14 36.39 0.76
C THR A 198 9.39 35.52 0.79
N SER A 199 9.38 34.41 1.53
CA SER A 199 10.50 33.45 1.56
C SER A 199 10.82 32.88 0.18
N THR A 200 12.12 32.76 -0.09
CA THR A 200 12.65 32.16 -1.32
C THR A 200 13.63 31.05 -0.96
N PRO A 201 13.75 29.97 -1.75
CA PRO A 201 13.05 29.66 -2.99
C PRO A 201 11.68 28.98 -2.79
N ILE A 202 11.28 28.73 -1.53
CA ILE A 202 9.98 28.14 -1.17
C ILE A 202 9.27 29.07 -0.20
N LYS A 203 8.03 29.40 -0.51
CA LYS A 203 7.18 30.25 0.33
C LYS A 203 6.62 29.49 1.51
N CYS A 204 6.50 30.14 2.66
CA CYS A 204 5.67 29.63 3.75
C CYS A 204 4.20 29.93 3.49
N THR A 205 3.34 28.98 3.84
CA THR A 205 1.87 29.08 3.71
C THR A 205 1.19 29.49 5.02
N HIS A 206 1.95 29.55 6.11
CA HIS A 206 1.46 29.89 7.44
C HIS A 206 2.11 31.18 7.92
N ASP A 207 1.40 31.89 8.79
CA ASP A 207 1.91 33.07 9.48
C ASP A 207 2.36 32.66 10.90
N HIS A 208 3.64 32.81 11.18
CA HIS A 208 4.27 32.44 12.46
C HIS A 208 5.54 33.25 12.70
N GLY A 209 6.10 33.14 13.91
CA GLY A 209 7.34 33.81 14.29
C GLY A 209 8.57 33.37 13.47
N SER A 210 9.66 34.13 13.60
CA SER A 210 10.94 33.83 12.93
C SER A 210 12.10 34.33 13.82
N PRO A 211 13.22 33.59 13.93
CA PRO A 211 13.48 32.28 13.32
C PRO A 211 12.74 31.14 14.04
N VAL A 212 12.50 30.04 13.37
CA VAL A 212 11.85 28.82 13.91
C VAL A 212 12.90 27.74 14.19
N ASP A 213 12.70 26.95 15.24
CA ASP A 213 13.44 25.72 15.52
C ASP A 213 12.72 24.48 14.94
N LEU A 214 13.18 23.28 15.30
CA LEU A 214 12.64 22.05 14.74
C LEU A 214 11.18 21.82 15.17
N GLU A 215 10.87 22.03 16.45
CA GLU A 215 9.52 21.82 16.98
C GLU A 215 8.53 22.78 16.33
N GLU A 216 8.83 24.08 16.34
CA GLU A 216 8.02 25.11 15.66
C GLU A 216 7.92 24.83 14.16
N GLY A 217 9.01 24.38 13.51
CA GLY A 217 9.06 24.03 12.10
C GLY A 217 8.11 22.91 11.74
N ILE A 218 7.96 21.90 12.62
CA ILE A 218 7.00 20.79 12.46
C ILE A 218 5.59 21.28 12.77
N GLU A 219 5.36 21.91 13.93
CA GLU A 219 4.06 22.42 14.37
C GLU A 219 3.44 23.34 13.32
N GLN A 220 4.20 24.33 12.86
CA GLN A 220 3.74 25.32 11.88
C GLN A 220 3.86 24.83 10.43
N SER A 221 4.36 23.61 10.24
CA SER A 221 4.62 23.07 8.89
C SER A 221 5.42 24.04 8.00
N CYS A 222 6.48 24.67 8.56
CA CYS A 222 7.24 25.73 7.92
C CYS A 222 8.05 25.24 6.72
N ASN A 223 7.66 25.62 5.51
CA ASN A 223 8.34 25.22 4.28
C ASN A 223 9.79 25.73 4.17
N PRO A 224 10.09 27.02 4.49
CA PRO A 224 11.46 27.54 4.48
C PRO A 224 12.39 26.81 5.44
N TYR A 225 11.91 26.41 6.63
CA TYR A 225 12.68 25.61 7.57
C TYR A 225 13.13 24.30 6.93
N PHE A 226 12.19 23.54 6.38
CA PHE A 226 12.49 22.23 5.78
C PHE A 226 13.29 22.33 4.48
N TRP A 227 13.18 23.44 3.77
CA TRP A 227 14.08 23.69 2.65
C TRP A 227 15.51 23.95 3.12
N ALA A 228 15.71 24.80 4.13
CA ALA A 228 17.04 25.11 4.65
C ALA A 228 17.72 23.85 5.20
N LEU A 229 17.00 23.08 6.00
CA LEU A 229 17.42 21.77 6.53
C LEU A 229 17.85 20.81 5.41
N TYR A 230 17.02 20.65 4.38
CA TYR A 230 17.30 19.75 3.26
C TYR A 230 18.51 20.21 2.44
N ARG A 231 18.59 21.50 2.17
CA ARG A 231 19.75 22.09 1.50
C ARG A 231 21.04 21.81 2.28
N ASP A 232 21.05 22.08 3.57
CA ASP A 232 22.24 21.92 4.40
C ASP A 232 22.66 20.45 4.51
N MET A 233 21.69 19.53 4.59
CA MET A 233 21.93 18.09 4.57
C MET A 233 22.58 17.61 3.27
N LEU A 234 22.23 18.18 2.12
CA LEU A 234 22.81 17.83 0.82
C LEU A 234 24.14 18.55 0.52
N GLN A 235 24.46 19.61 1.24
CA GLN A 235 25.60 20.51 0.99
C GLN A 235 26.54 20.62 2.20
N GLN A 236 26.61 19.61 3.05
CA GLN A 236 27.37 19.60 4.31
C GLN A 236 28.82 20.06 4.15
N ASP A 237 29.47 19.68 3.04
CA ASP A 237 30.89 19.99 2.80
C ASP A 237 31.11 21.21 1.89
N GLY A 238 30.06 22.02 1.69
CA GLY A 238 30.08 23.18 0.80
C GLY A 238 30.07 22.78 -0.69
N TYR A 239 29.80 23.78 -1.54
CA TYR A 239 29.82 23.60 -3.00
C TYR A 239 31.25 23.40 -3.56
N GLU A 240 32.23 23.74 -2.79
CA GLU A 240 33.65 23.74 -3.21
C GLU A 240 34.19 22.32 -3.43
N ASN A 241 33.63 21.33 -2.75
CA ASN A 241 34.02 19.93 -2.85
C ASN A 241 33.33 19.12 -3.98
N GLY A 242 32.52 19.79 -4.78
CA GLY A 242 32.13 19.29 -6.07
C GLY A 242 30.80 18.47 -6.09
N HIS A 243 30.36 18.24 -7.29
CA HIS A 243 29.08 17.58 -7.63
C HIS A 243 29.01 16.11 -7.19
N ALA A 244 30.15 15.48 -6.95
CA ALA A 244 30.22 14.09 -6.52
C ALA A 244 29.68 13.91 -5.10
N LEU A 245 30.16 14.73 -4.14
CA LEU A 245 29.70 14.71 -2.74
C LEU A 245 28.22 15.06 -2.60
N PHE A 246 27.72 16.03 -3.35
CA PHE A 246 26.29 16.33 -3.38
C PHE A 246 25.45 15.11 -3.75
N LYS A 247 25.86 14.30 -4.74
CA LYS A 247 25.15 13.09 -5.13
C LYS A 247 25.26 11.98 -4.10
N GLU A 248 26.41 11.87 -3.44
CA GLU A 248 26.61 10.94 -2.35
C GLU A 248 25.66 11.26 -1.20
N HIS A 249 25.60 12.52 -0.74
CA HIS A 249 24.67 12.95 0.29
C HIS A 249 23.19 12.77 -0.12
N TYR A 250 22.89 12.98 -1.41
CA TYR A 250 21.56 12.70 -1.94
C TYR A 250 21.20 11.19 -1.88
N ASN A 251 22.14 10.31 -2.21
CA ASN A 251 21.94 8.87 -2.15
C ASN A 251 21.78 8.39 -0.69
N GLU A 252 22.60 8.89 0.24
CA GLU A 252 22.45 8.60 1.67
C GLU A 252 21.08 9.05 2.20
N TRP A 253 20.66 10.28 1.88
CA TRP A 253 19.31 10.76 2.20
C TRP A 253 18.24 9.83 1.61
N ARG A 254 18.40 9.43 0.36
CA ARG A 254 17.45 8.54 -0.32
C ARG A 254 17.37 7.16 0.36
N GLU A 255 18.49 6.60 0.79
CA GLU A 255 18.56 5.34 1.52
C GLU A 255 17.84 5.44 2.87
N ILE A 256 18.04 6.53 3.60
CA ILE A 256 17.31 6.80 4.85
C ILE A 256 15.80 6.81 4.57
N ILE A 257 15.34 7.54 3.58
CA ILE A 257 13.91 7.62 3.23
C ILE A 257 13.36 6.27 2.78
N ALA A 258 14.12 5.53 1.97
CA ALA A 258 13.72 4.19 1.52
C ALA A 258 13.59 3.19 2.67
N SER A 259 14.38 3.33 3.73
CA SER A 259 14.34 2.46 4.91
C SER A 259 12.99 2.45 5.64
N PHE A 260 12.14 3.45 5.40
CA PHE A 260 10.76 3.50 5.89
C PHE A 260 9.75 2.72 5.02
N GLY A 261 10.22 1.98 4.01
CA GLY A 261 9.36 1.22 3.09
C GLY A 261 8.83 2.05 1.92
N LEU A 262 9.45 3.20 1.61
CA LEU A 262 9.05 4.07 0.50
C LEU A 262 9.82 3.75 -0.78
N GLY A 263 9.16 3.90 -1.94
CA GLY A 263 9.77 3.72 -3.25
C GLY A 263 9.83 2.27 -3.75
N GLU A 264 9.40 1.29 -2.94
CA GLU A 264 9.33 -0.13 -3.31
C GLU A 264 8.04 -0.76 -2.81
N ARG A 265 7.68 -1.93 -3.36
CA ARG A 265 6.55 -2.72 -2.86
C ARG A 265 6.96 -3.46 -1.60
N PHE A 266 6.04 -3.60 -0.67
CA PHE A 266 6.25 -4.50 0.45
C PHE A 266 6.35 -5.94 -0.07
N ALA A 267 7.48 -6.57 0.19
CA ALA A 267 7.69 -7.98 -0.13
C ALA A 267 7.03 -8.87 0.94
N ASN A 268 6.65 -10.07 0.53
CA ASN A 268 6.14 -11.09 1.46
C ASN A 268 4.93 -10.64 2.29
N THR A 269 3.99 -9.99 1.65
CA THR A 269 2.69 -9.61 2.19
C THR A 269 1.57 -10.29 1.41
N ASP A 270 0.42 -10.41 2.03
CA ASP A 270 -0.81 -10.86 1.39
C ASP A 270 -1.55 -9.74 0.64
N VAL A 271 -1.10 -8.50 0.77
CA VAL A 271 -1.53 -7.37 -0.05
C VAL A 271 -0.72 -7.35 -1.35
N ARG A 272 -1.20 -8.04 -2.39
CA ARG A 272 -0.42 -8.25 -3.62
C ARG A 272 -0.51 -7.13 -4.64
N GLU A 273 -1.66 -6.50 -4.78
CA GLU A 273 -1.87 -5.43 -5.75
C GLU A 273 -1.33 -4.09 -5.22
N GLN A 274 -0.04 -3.86 -5.38
CA GLN A 274 0.64 -2.65 -4.91
C GLN A 274 1.33 -1.90 -6.04
N ALA A 275 1.24 -0.56 -6.04
CA ALA A 275 2.21 0.30 -6.71
C ALA A 275 3.44 0.48 -5.81
N LYS A 276 4.61 0.69 -6.42
CA LYS A 276 5.85 0.86 -5.65
C LYS A 276 6.08 2.29 -5.14
N GLY A 277 5.26 3.26 -5.59
CA GLY A 277 5.59 4.65 -5.41
C GLY A 277 6.74 5.08 -6.33
N PHE A 278 7.30 6.25 -6.05
CA PHE A 278 8.49 6.73 -6.76
C PHE A 278 9.37 7.55 -5.81
N LEU A 279 10.58 7.07 -5.58
CA LEU A 279 11.64 7.79 -4.88
C LEU A 279 12.77 8.01 -5.88
N PRO A 280 12.94 9.24 -6.42
CA PRO A 280 13.85 9.52 -7.52
C PRO A 280 15.28 9.07 -7.21
N THR A 281 15.98 8.55 -8.22
CA THR A 281 17.39 8.17 -8.11
C THR A 281 18.30 9.24 -8.71
N THR A 282 19.58 9.18 -8.39
CA THR A 282 20.60 10.01 -9.01
C THR A 282 20.61 9.85 -10.53
N GLU A 283 20.40 8.61 -11.04
CA GLU A 283 20.34 8.31 -12.47
C GLU A 283 19.14 8.96 -13.13
N PHE A 284 17.98 9.01 -12.42
CA PHE A 284 16.80 9.69 -12.91
C PHE A 284 17.08 11.17 -13.18
N TYR A 285 17.68 11.87 -12.22
CA TYR A 285 18.01 13.29 -12.40
C TYR A 285 19.15 13.50 -13.39
N ASN A 286 20.15 12.62 -13.44
CA ASN A 286 21.21 12.68 -14.44
C ASN A 286 20.67 12.57 -15.86
N ARG A 287 19.63 11.76 -16.07
CA ARG A 287 18.99 11.62 -17.38
C ARG A 287 18.22 12.87 -17.79
N ILE A 288 17.56 13.55 -16.84
CA ILE A 288 16.75 14.73 -17.13
C ILE A 288 17.59 15.98 -17.29
N TYR A 289 18.54 16.20 -16.39
CA TYR A 289 19.29 17.44 -16.26
C TYR A 289 20.75 17.34 -16.69
N GLY A 290 21.23 16.14 -17.04
CA GLY A 290 22.65 15.86 -17.24
C GLY A 290 23.40 15.65 -15.92
N GLN A 291 24.60 15.05 -16.03
CA GLN A 291 25.35 14.61 -14.83
C GLN A 291 25.75 15.75 -13.87
N LYS A 292 25.88 16.98 -14.35
CA LYS A 292 26.24 18.16 -13.56
C LYS A 292 25.17 19.25 -13.56
N GLY A 293 23.99 18.96 -14.16
CA GLY A 293 22.95 19.97 -14.39
C GLY A 293 21.97 20.18 -13.24
N TRP A 294 22.03 19.39 -12.16
CA TRP A 294 21.09 19.50 -11.05
C TRP A 294 21.79 19.71 -9.71
N LYS A 295 21.12 20.41 -8.82
CA LYS A 295 21.59 20.84 -7.51
C LYS A 295 20.42 20.77 -6.52
N ALA A 296 20.66 21.01 -5.23
CA ALA A 296 19.61 21.06 -4.21
C ALA A 296 18.44 21.97 -4.61
N ILE A 297 18.72 23.13 -5.17
CA ILE A 297 17.71 24.09 -5.63
C ILE A 297 16.83 23.52 -6.76
N THR A 298 17.37 22.66 -7.63
CA THR A 298 16.62 22.03 -8.73
C THR A 298 15.55 21.08 -8.20
N ILE A 299 15.89 20.37 -7.11
CA ILE A 299 15.06 19.35 -6.48
C ILE A 299 14.43 19.82 -5.16
N ARG A 300 14.35 21.15 -4.96
CA ARG A 300 13.88 21.76 -3.69
C ARG A 300 12.51 21.26 -3.22
N SER A 301 11.62 20.91 -4.15
CA SER A 301 10.27 20.42 -3.82
C SER A 301 10.27 19.14 -3.00
N LEU A 302 11.31 18.31 -3.10
CA LEU A 302 11.46 17.11 -2.27
C LEU A 302 11.56 17.43 -0.79
N SER A 303 12.08 18.61 -0.43
CA SER A 303 12.21 19.05 0.98
C SER A 303 10.87 19.10 1.73
N ILE A 304 9.78 19.29 0.99
CA ILE A 304 8.42 19.40 1.53
C ILE A 304 7.49 18.25 1.04
N GLY A 305 8.09 17.15 0.57
CA GLY A 305 7.35 15.98 0.11
C GLY A 305 6.56 16.19 -1.17
N GLN A 306 7.04 17.06 -2.05
CA GLN A 306 6.46 17.34 -3.37
C GLN A 306 7.50 17.10 -4.48
N GLY A 307 7.17 17.49 -5.70
CA GLY A 307 8.00 17.21 -6.86
C GLY A 307 7.76 15.79 -7.37
N GLU A 308 8.83 15.06 -7.60
CA GLU A 308 8.78 13.75 -8.24
C GLU A 308 8.49 12.61 -7.26
N ILE A 309 8.56 12.84 -5.95
CA ILE A 309 8.29 11.78 -4.95
C ILE A 309 6.81 11.42 -4.94
N LEU A 310 6.54 10.11 -5.06
CA LEU A 310 5.20 9.55 -5.02
C LEU A 310 5.15 8.37 -4.06
N VAL A 311 4.11 8.31 -3.26
CA VAL A 311 3.87 7.23 -2.28
C VAL A 311 2.42 6.75 -2.36
N THR A 312 2.18 5.51 -1.95
CA THR A 312 0.82 5.01 -1.77
C THR A 312 0.32 5.32 -0.36
N PRO A 313 -1.00 5.41 -0.14
CA PRO A 313 -1.55 5.56 1.21
C PRO A 313 -1.12 4.46 2.19
N LEU A 314 -0.95 3.22 1.71
CA LEU A 314 -0.41 2.12 2.52
C LEU A 314 1.03 2.42 2.97
N GLN A 315 1.88 2.96 2.08
CA GLN A 315 3.23 3.37 2.43
C GLN A 315 3.24 4.53 3.45
N LEU A 316 2.32 5.50 3.33
CA LEU A 316 2.18 6.57 4.33
C LEU A 316 1.75 6.05 5.70
N ALA A 317 0.82 5.09 5.74
CA ALA A 317 0.42 4.46 6.99
C ALA A 317 1.58 3.67 7.62
N ASN A 318 2.35 2.93 6.81
CA ASN A 318 3.54 2.21 7.26
C ASN A 318 4.64 3.14 7.75
N GLN A 319 4.89 4.27 7.07
CA GLN A 319 5.80 5.31 7.54
C GLN A 319 5.43 5.78 8.94
N THR A 320 4.14 6.02 9.17
CA THR A 320 3.62 6.45 10.48
C THR A 320 3.79 5.36 11.54
N ALA A 321 3.56 4.09 11.18
CA ALA A 321 3.82 2.95 12.06
C ALA A 321 5.30 2.83 12.44
N ALA A 322 6.22 3.04 11.48
CA ALA A 322 7.66 3.04 11.76
C ALA A 322 8.08 4.17 12.72
N ILE A 323 7.46 5.35 12.61
CA ILE A 323 7.69 6.46 13.54
C ILE A 323 7.15 6.11 14.92
N ALA A 324 5.93 5.58 15.02
CA ALA A 324 5.31 5.18 16.29
C ALA A 324 6.12 4.10 17.03
N ASN A 325 6.78 3.22 16.30
CA ASN A 325 7.65 2.18 16.82
C ASN A 325 9.11 2.64 17.06
N LYS A 326 9.40 3.94 16.89
CA LYS A 326 10.75 4.49 17.08
C LYS A 326 11.81 3.81 16.21
N GLY A 327 11.51 3.62 14.92
CA GLY A 327 12.49 3.21 13.91
C GLY A 327 12.38 1.80 13.37
N TYR A 328 11.26 1.11 13.57
CA TYR A 328 10.99 -0.15 12.87
C TYR A 328 9.54 -0.28 12.43
N TYR A 329 9.30 -1.11 11.42
CA TYR A 329 7.95 -1.53 11.04
C TYR A 329 7.90 -3.03 10.79
N ILE A 330 6.71 -3.59 10.89
CA ILE A 330 6.41 -4.96 10.50
C ILE A 330 5.68 -4.90 9.18
N THR A 331 6.05 -5.75 8.23
CA THR A 331 5.41 -5.80 6.90
C THR A 331 3.88 -5.77 7.03
N PRO A 332 3.19 -4.78 6.46
CA PRO A 332 1.73 -4.70 6.53
C PRO A 332 1.05 -5.94 5.96
N HIS A 333 0.08 -6.51 6.68
CA HIS A 333 -0.60 -7.75 6.30
C HIS A 333 -2.05 -7.81 6.80
N LEU A 334 -2.82 -8.73 6.24
CA LEU A 334 -4.25 -8.90 6.51
C LEU A 334 -4.57 -10.20 7.27
N ASN A 335 -3.80 -11.28 7.08
CA ASN A 335 -4.06 -12.56 7.74
C ASN A 335 -3.42 -12.61 9.12
N LYS A 336 -4.25 -12.73 10.17
CA LYS A 336 -3.79 -12.83 11.57
C LYS A 336 -2.94 -14.06 11.88
N ASN A 337 -3.15 -15.15 11.15
CA ASN A 337 -2.51 -16.44 11.41
C ASN A 337 -1.25 -16.66 10.58
N ASP A 338 -0.85 -15.69 9.77
CA ASP A 338 0.31 -15.83 8.92
C ASP A 338 1.63 -15.71 9.72
N SER A 339 2.58 -16.58 9.38
CA SER A 339 3.95 -16.55 9.91
C SER A 339 4.73 -15.28 9.54
N MET A 340 4.16 -14.43 8.67
CA MET A 340 4.71 -13.12 8.30
C MET A 340 4.80 -12.14 9.46
N LYS A 341 4.14 -12.39 10.59
CA LYS A 341 4.20 -11.59 11.82
C LYS A 341 5.61 -11.28 12.34
N SER A 342 6.62 -12.02 11.90
CA SER A 342 8.00 -11.88 12.37
C SER A 342 8.91 -11.04 11.47
N ARG A 343 8.41 -10.38 10.41
CA ARG A 343 9.25 -9.61 9.50
C ARG A 343 9.35 -8.17 9.92
N ILE A 344 10.26 -7.94 10.84
CA ILE A 344 10.64 -6.61 11.32
C ILE A 344 11.65 -6.01 10.34
N HIS A 345 11.40 -4.79 9.93
CA HIS A 345 12.32 -3.97 9.13
C HIS A 345 12.74 -2.77 9.97
N HIS A 346 14.04 -2.63 10.18
CA HIS A 346 14.58 -1.48 10.87
C HIS A 346 14.89 -0.36 9.89
N THR A 347 14.54 0.85 10.26
CA THR A 347 15.03 2.04 9.57
C THR A 347 16.50 2.26 9.91
N THR A 348 17.16 3.10 9.14
CA THR A 348 18.56 3.48 9.40
C THR A 348 18.70 4.64 10.40
N ILE A 349 17.63 4.98 11.09
CA ILE A 349 17.57 6.06 12.08
C ILE A 349 17.75 5.50 13.49
N ASP A 350 18.64 6.09 14.28
CA ASP A 350 18.82 5.75 15.69
C ASP A 350 17.57 6.08 16.50
N ALA A 351 17.20 5.20 17.43
CA ALA A 351 15.99 5.34 18.26
C ALA A 351 15.93 6.68 19.03
N LYS A 352 17.07 7.25 19.41
CA LYS A 352 17.18 8.53 20.11
C LYS A 352 16.63 9.74 19.35
N HIS A 353 16.46 9.63 18.03
CA HIS A 353 15.95 10.73 17.20
C HIS A 353 14.41 10.72 17.05
N PHE A 354 13.75 9.72 17.61
CA PHE A 354 12.27 9.62 17.62
C PHE A 354 11.65 10.19 18.90
N ASP A 355 12.44 10.57 19.89
CA ASP A 355 12.01 11.24 21.10
C ASP A 355 12.01 12.77 20.88
#